data_abd360f86d341db2cc2607fcc1a90253
#
_entry.id   abd360f86d341db2cc2607fcc1a90253
#
_cell.length_a   1.000
_cell.length_b   1.000
_cell.length_c   1.000
_cell.angle_alpha   90.00
_cell.angle_beta   90.00
_cell.angle_gamma   90.00
#
_symmetry.space_group_name_H-M   'P 1'
#
loop_
_entity.id
_entity.type
_entity.pdbx_description
1 polymer ?
#
loop_
_entity_poly.entity_id
_entity_poly.type
_entity_poly.pdbx_seq_one_letter_code
_entity_poly.pdbx_strand_id
1 'polypeptide(L)'
;NAMMETMEYPEELNVAMGNLESASNPYGFGMHERGNWAEGLDIKIGEPAEYIYFVGCAASFDERNQKVARATIGLLNEAGLDVGILGMQEGCSGDPARRAGNEYLFQMLAETNMMTFQELGVKRIVASCPHCFHTLGKEYADYGGDELEVFHHSEILAKLQEEGKLPDVSTEESVTFHDPCYLGRIGGIVDEPRAIIGGVDKEVERHGNDSFCCGAGGAQMWMEEDADK
;
A
#
# COMPACT_ATOMS: atom_id res chain seq x y z
N ASN A 1 -3.97 -2.77 -22.05
CA ASN A 1 -2.99 -3.55 -22.84
C ASN A 1 -2.94 -3.07 -24.30
N ALA A 2 -4.06 -3.08 -25.06
CA ALA A 2 -4.03 -2.70 -26.49
C ALA A 2 -3.42 -1.32 -26.76
N MET A 3 -3.74 -0.29 -25.96
CA MET A 3 -3.15 1.05 -26.10
C MET A 3 -1.63 1.05 -25.81
N MET A 4 -1.17 0.27 -24.84
CA MET A 4 0.26 0.12 -24.55
C MET A 4 0.99 -0.60 -25.70
N GLU A 5 0.37 -1.64 -26.29
CA GLU A 5 0.94 -2.39 -27.42
C GLU A 5 1.02 -1.54 -28.69
N THR A 6 0.06 -0.63 -28.93
CA THR A 6 0.04 0.28 -30.06
C THR A 6 0.79 1.60 -29.83
N MET A 7 1.31 1.82 -28.62
CA MET A 7 1.93 3.09 -28.18
C MET A 7 0.96 4.29 -28.23
N GLU A 8 -0.34 4.02 -28.16
CA GLU A 8 -1.41 5.03 -28.15
C GLU A 8 -1.91 5.29 -26.73
N TYR A 9 -1.04 5.79 -25.84
CA TYR A 9 -1.34 6.16 -24.45
C TYR A 9 -0.73 7.53 -24.11
N PRO A 10 -1.17 8.19 -23.02
CA PRO A 10 -0.63 9.48 -22.61
C PRO A 10 0.89 9.43 -22.38
N GLU A 11 1.62 10.38 -23.00
CA GLU A 11 3.10 10.42 -22.95
C GLU A 11 3.61 10.61 -21.52
N GLU A 12 2.85 11.26 -20.64
CA GLU A 12 3.18 11.48 -19.24
C GLU A 12 3.42 10.17 -18.48
N LEU A 13 2.74 9.11 -18.87
CA LEU A 13 2.96 7.78 -18.28
C LEU A 13 4.36 7.21 -18.53
N ASN A 14 5.06 7.67 -19.58
CA ASN A 14 6.40 7.17 -19.92
C ASN A 14 7.39 7.39 -18.77
N VAL A 15 7.29 8.52 -18.08
CA VAL A 15 8.18 8.83 -16.94
C VAL A 15 7.97 7.83 -15.80
N ALA A 16 6.73 7.63 -15.41
CA ALA A 16 6.40 6.70 -14.32
C ALA A 16 6.73 5.25 -14.69
N MET A 17 6.46 4.82 -15.93
CA MET A 17 6.78 3.47 -16.41
C MET A 17 8.30 3.25 -16.48
N GLY A 18 9.06 4.22 -17.03
CA GLY A 18 10.53 4.16 -17.06
C GLY A 18 11.15 4.13 -15.66
N ASN A 19 10.59 4.88 -14.72
CA ASN A 19 11.01 4.84 -13.32
C ASN A 19 10.71 3.48 -12.66
N LEU A 20 9.54 2.88 -12.92
CA LEU A 20 9.20 1.54 -12.43
C LEU A 20 10.17 0.48 -12.96
N GLU A 21 10.54 0.57 -14.24
CA GLU A 21 11.47 -0.36 -14.87
C GLU A 21 12.91 -0.21 -14.32
N SER A 22 13.37 1.02 -14.14
CA SER A 22 14.77 1.30 -13.77
C SER A 22 15.03 1.35 -12.27
N ALA A 23 14.05 1.79 -11.47
CA ALA A 23 14.17 2.03 -10.03
C ALA A 23 13.13 1.28 -9.18
N SER A 24 12.29 0.43 -9.76
CA SER A 24 11.22 -0.31 -9.09
C SER A 24 10.29 0.57 -8.25
N ASN A 25 10.15 1.83 -8.61
CA ASN A 25 9.17 2.77 -8.04
C ASN A 25 8.82 3.86 -9.04
N PRO A 26 7.58 4.38 -9.05
CA PRO A 26 7.15 5.34 -10.05
C PRO A 26 7.75 6.76 -9.88
N TYR A 27 8.36 7.04 -8.71
CA TYR A 27 8.97 8.34 -8.41
C TYR A 27 10.40 8.48 -8.95
N GLY A 28 11.08 7.37 -9.28
CA GLY A 28 12.46 7.36 -9.77
C GLY A 28 13.53 7.53 -8.71
N PHE A 29 13.18 7.40 -7.42
CA PHE A 29 14.17 7.39 -6.34
C PHE A 29 14.99 6.11 -6.35
N GLY A 30 16.26 6.21 -5.88
CA GLY A 30 17.12 5.04 -5.80
C GLY A 30 16.65 4.00 -4.81
N MET A 31 16.81 2.71 -5.14
CA MET A 31 16.42 1.62 -4.25
C MET A 31 17.09 1.70 -2.86
N HIS A 32 18.30 2.27 -2.80
CA HIS A 32 19.02 2.46 -1.54
C HIS A 32 18.34 3.46 -0.59
N GLU A 33 17.48 4.33 -1.11
CA GLU A 33 16.74 5.32 -0.31
C GLU A 33 15.46 4.73 0.28
N ARG A 34 14.99 3.59 -0.28
CA ARG A 34 13.67 3.02 0.06
C ARG A 34 13.50 2.64 1.53
N GLY A 35 14.59 2.33 2.22
CA GLY A 35 14.58 2.00 3.64
C GLY A 35 14.81 3.18 4.59
N ASN A 36 15.15 4.36 4.08
CA ASN A 36 15.56 5.51 4.91
C ASN A 36 14.49 5.97 5.90
N TRP A 37 13.21 5.82 5.55
CA TRP A 37 12.09 6.16 6.43
C TRP A 37 12.12 5.40 7.76
N ALA A 38 12.75 4.22 7.80
CA ALA A 38 12.82 3.36 8.97
C ALA A 38 14.07 3.64 9.84
N GLU A 39 14.92 4.61 9.47
CA GLU A 39 16.13 4.93 10.24
C GLU A 39 15.78 5.23 11.70
N GLY A 40 16.51 4.57 12.63
CA GLY A 40 16.32 4.70 14.08
C GLY A 40 15.12 3.92 14.65
N LEU A 41 14.39 3.15 13.84
CA LEU A 41 13.41 2.19 14.34
C LEU A 41 14.11 0.88 14.75
N ASP A 42 13.64 0.28 15.83
CA ASP A 42 14.03 -1.08 16.22
C ASP A 42 13.12 -2.07 15.46
N ILE A 43 13.56 -2.48 14.26
CA ILE A 43 12.82 -3.34 13.36
C ILE A 43 13.75 -4.20 12.50
N LYS A 44 13.34 -5.41 12.20
CA LYS A 44 14.02 -6.32 11.27
C LYS A 44 13.97 -5.74 9.84
N ILE A 45 15.11 -5.70 9.14
CA ILE A 45 15.20 -5.19 7.76
C ILE A 45 15.81 -6.26 6.87
N GLY A 46 15.03 -6.76 5.91
CA GLY A 46 15.47 -7.82 4.99
C GLY A 46 15.72 -9.16 5.70
N GLU A 47 15.06 -9.38 6.82
CA GLU A 47 15.18 -10.59 7.64
C GLU A 47 13.80 -11.25 7.82
N PRO A 48 13.73 -12.57 8.06
CA PRO A 48 12.49 -13.25 8.36
C PRO A 48 11.77 -12.67 9.60
N ALA A 49 10.45 -12.46 9.47
CA ALA A 49 9.57 -12.03 10.55
C ALA A 49 8.19 -12.69 10.38
N GLU A 50 7.38 -12.71 11.43
CA GLU A 50 6.02 -13.26 11.35
C GLU A 50 5.15 -12.45 10.40
N TYR A 51 5.28 -11.12 10.44
CA TYR A 51 4.63 -10.18 9.53
C TYR A 51 5.68 -9.35 8.80
N ILE A 52 5.47 -9.12 7.53
CA ILE A 52 6.21 -8.12 6.77
C ILE A 52 5.31 -6.91 6.53
N TYR A 53 5.74 -5.75 7.02
CA TYR A 53 5.11 -4.50 6.64
C TYR A 53 5.62 -4.05 5.28
N PHE A 54 4.77 -4.21 4.26
CA PHE A 54 5.00 -3.71 2.91
C PHE A 54 4.69 -2.22 2.87
N VAL A 55 5.73 -1.39 2.96
CA VAL A 55 5.57 0.06 3.12
C VAL A 55 4.95 0.72 1.89
N GLY A 56 5.26 0.22 0.71
CA GLY A 56 4.83 0.80 -0.57
C GLY A 56 5.60 2.08 -0.95
N CYS A 57 5.44 2.50 -2.21
CA CYS A 57 6.26 3.59 -2.74
C CYS A 57 5.96 4.95 -2.08
N ALA A 58 4.67 5.29 -1.86
CA ALA A 58 4.31 6.56 -1.26
C ALA A 58 4.92 6.72 0.15
N ALA A 59 4.79 5.71 1.00
CA ALA A 59 5.29 5.78 2.37
C ALA A 59 6.81 5.61 2.47
N SER A 60 7.48 5.14 1.40
CA SER A 60 8.94 5.14 1.33
C SER A 60 9.51 6.54 1.10
N PHE A 61 8.85 7.39 0.31
CA PHE A 61 9.45 8.60 -0.25
C PHE A 61 8.73 9.91 0.12
N ASP A 62 7.46 9.86 0.55
CA ASP A 62 6.72 11.05 0.99
C ASP A 62 6.79 11.21 2.50
N GLU A 63 7.25 12.40 2.96
CA GLU A 63 7.49 12.68 4.38
C GLU A 63 6.25 12.50 5.27
N ARG A 64 5.05 12.80 4.78
CA ARG A 64 3.82 12.63 5.54
C ARG A 64 3.49 11.15 5.69
N ASN A 65 3.59 10.40 4.60
CA ASN A 65 3.32 8.98 4.60
C ASN A 65 4.38 8.18 5.36
N GLN A 66 5.64 8.64 5.40
CA GLN A 66 6.68 8.09 6.27
C GLN A 66 6.29 8.16 7.75
N LYS A 67 5.68 9.27 8.20
CA LYS A 67 5.18 9.40 9.58
C LYS A 67 4.09 8.38 9.89
N VAL A 68 3.19 8.13 8.93
CA VAL A 68 2.16 7.09 9.05
C VAL A 68 2.78 5.71 9.15
N ALA A 69 3.75 5.39 8.28
CA ALA A 69 4.46 4.11 8.31
C ALA A 69 5.16 3.88 9.66
N ARG A 70 5.89 4.89 10.17
CA ARG A 70 6.55 4.83 11.47
C ARG A 70 5.56 4.63 12.63
N ALA A 71 4.42 5.33 12.60
CA ALA A 71 3.37 5.17 13.61
C ALA A 71 2.76 3.76 13.55
N THR A 72 2.50 3.24 12.36
CA THR A 72 1.98 1.89 12.16
C THR A 72 2.94 0.85 12.76
N ILE A 73 4.23 0.93 12.43
CA ILE A 73 5.24 0.02 13.01
C ILE A 73 5.30 0.16 14.54
N GLY A 74 5.25 1.38 15.06
CA GLY A 74 5.24 1.63 16.50
C GLY A 74 4.08 0.91 17.19
N LEU A 75 2.87 1.01 16.64
CA LEU A 75 1.68 0.35 17.19
C LEU A 75 1.76 -1.19 17.09
N LEU A 76 2.26 -1.72 15.97
CA LEU A 76 2.42 -3.16 15.81
C LEU A 76 3.44 -3.74 16.78
N ASN A 77 4.56 -3.04 17.00
CA ASN A 77 5.58 -3.41 17.98
C ASN A 77 5.04 -3.30 19.42
N GLU A 78 4.29 -2.24 19.76
CA GLU A 78 3.67 -2.06 21.08
C GLU A 78 2.70 -3.19 21.38
N ALA A 79 1.96 -3.64 20.38
CA ALA A 79 1.06 -4.79 20.48
C ALA A 79 1.78 -6.15 20.55
N GLY A 80 3.12 -6.16 20.45
CA GLY A 80 3.94 -7.36 20.59
C GLY A 80 4.01 -8.24 19.34
N LEU A 81 3.71 -7.71 18.14
CA LEU A 81 3.88 -8.44 16.89
C LEU A 81 5.34 -8.47 16.46
N ASP A 82 5.77 -9.62 15.94
CA ASP A 82 7.06 -9.76 15.26
C ASP A 82 6.93 -9.24 13.81
N VAL A 83 7.33 -7.97 13.60
CA VAL A 83 7.21 -7.26 12.33
C VAL A 83 8.57 -6.94 11.75
N GLY A 84 8.74 -7.17 10.45
CA GLY A 84 9.90 -6.77 9.68
C GLY A 84 9.51 -5.95 8.46
N ILE A 85 10.50 -5.37 7.80
CA ILE A 85 10.38 -4.70 6.51
C ILE A 85 11.39 -5.24 5.52
N LEU A 86 11.12 -5.07 4.23
CA LEU A 86 12.03 -5.54 3.17
C LEU A 86 13.20 -4.56 2.93
N GLY A 87 13.04 -3.28 3.31
CA GLY A 87 14.05 -2.25 3.05
C GLY A 87 14.32 -2.09 1.56
N MET A 88 15.59 -2.16 1.16
CA MET A 88 16.01 -2.04 -0.24
C MET A 88 15.53 -3.20 -1.15
N GLN A 89 15.06 -4.30 -0.57
CA GLN A 89 14.59 -5.46 -1.34
C GLN A 89 13.12 -5.29 -1.76
N GLU A 90 12.41 -4.28 -1.24
CA GLU A 90 11.01 -4.01 -1.61
C GLU A 90 10.93 -3.28 -2.94
N GLY A 91 10.32 -3.90 -3.95
CA GLY A 91 9.89 -3.22 -5.18
C GLY A 91 8.48 -2.63 -5.06
N CYS A 92 8.08 -1.82 -6.04
CA CYS A 92 6.67 -1.44 -6.19
C CYS A 92 5.82 -2.70 -6.33
N SER A 93 4.58 -2.69 -5.79
CA SER A 93 3.63 -3.79 -6.01
C SER A 93 3.25 -3.98 -7.49
N GLY A 94 3.58 -3.02 -8.36
CA GLY A 94 3.24 -3.05 -9.77
C GLY A 94 1.86 -2.47 -10.09
N ASP A 95 1.06 -2.06 -9.10
CA ASP A 95 -0.27 -1.49 -9.34
C ASP A 95 -0.30 -0.38 -10.40
N PRO A 96 0.62 0.62 -10.41
CA PRO A 96 0.62 1.65 -11.46
C PRO A 96 0.79 1.08 -12.87
N ALA A 97 1.66 0.10 -13.05
CA ALA A 97 1.86 -0.56 -14.33
C ALA A 97 0.62 -1.35 -14.77
N ARG A 98 0.02 -2.11 -13.85
CA ARG A 98 -1.21 -2.88 -14.09
C ARG A 98 -2.37 -1.98 -14.48
N ARG A 99 -2.58 -0.89 -13.73
CA ARG A 99 -3.67 0.06 -14.00
C ARG A 99 -3.47 0.82 -15.31
N ALA A 100 -2.22 1.13 -15.66
CA ALA A 100 -1.89 1.73 -16.96
C ALA A 100 -1.99 0.74 -18.13
N GLY A 101 -2.10 -0.56 -17.87
CA GLY A 101 -2.18 -1.61 -18.88
C GLY A 101 -0.83 -2.15 -19.35
N ASN A 102 0.26 -1.83 -18.64
CA ASN A 102 1.59 -2.41 -18.90
C ASN A 102 1.74 -3.73 -18.12
N GLU A 103 1.15 -4.79 -18.67
CA GLU A 103 1.11 -6.11 -18.06
C GLU A 103 2.49 -6.73 -17.92
N TYR A 104 3.37 -6.53 -18.90
CA TYR A 104 4.73 -7.06 -18.86
C TYR A 104 5.52 -6.49 -17.67
N LEU A 105 5.47 -5.18 -17.48
CA LEU A 105 6.15 -4.52 -16.36
C LEU A 105 5.54 -4.92 -15.02
N PHE A 106 4.21 -5.05 -14.94
CA PHE A 106 3.53 -5.57 -13.77
C PHE A 106 4.04 -6.96 -13.41
N GLN A 107 4.08 -7.88 -14.38
CA GLN A 107 4.57 -9.24 -14.18
C GLN A 107 6.00 -9.25 -13.63
N MET A 108 6.91 -8.49 -14.24
CA MET A 108 8.30 -8.39 -13.77
C MET A 108 8.39 -7.96 -12.30
N LEU A 109 7.63 -6.94 -11.91
CA LEU A 109 7.62 -6.42 -10.54
C LEU A 109 7.03 -7.45 -9.57
N ALA A 110 5.94 -8.12 -9.96
CA ALA A 110 5.29 -9.14 -9.14
C ALA A 110 6.21 -10.34 -8.92
N GLU A 111 6.82 -10.88 -9.97
CA GLU A 111 7.76 -11.99 -9.89
C GLU A 111 8.98 -11.65 -9.02
N THR A 112 9.53 -10.43 -9.16
CA THR A 112 10.65 -9.97 -8.34
C THR A 112 10.29 -9.90 -6.85
N ASN A 113 9.14 -9.32 -6.50
CA ASN A 113 8.69 -9.29 -5.12
C ASN A 113 8.40 -10.71 -4.59
N MET A 114 7.80 -11.59 -5.40
CA MET A 114 7.54 -12.98 -5.01
C MET A 114 8.81 -13.77 -4.75
N MET A 115 9.88 -13.55 -5.53
CA MET A 115 11.19 -14.14 -5.26
C MET A 115 11.72 -13.70 -3.88
N THR A 116 11.66 -12.41 -3.58
CA THR A 116 12.05 -11.87 -2.26
C THR A 116 11.20 -12.45 -1.12
N PHE A 117 9.88 -12.57 -1.32
CA PHE A 117 8.99 -13.17 -0.32
C PHE A 117 9.32 -14.64 -0.07
N GLN A 118 9.62 -15.40 -1.12
CA GLN A 118 10.00 -16.80 -1.01
C GLN A 118 11.35 -16.98 -0.30
N GLU A 119 12.35 -16.17 -0.63
CA GLU A 119 13.67 -16.20 0.00
C GLU A 119 13.59 -15.92 1.51
N LEU A 120 12.74 -14.99 1.93
CA LEU A 120 12.53 -14.63 3.33
C LEU A 120 11.45 -15.46 4.04
N GLY A 121 10.77 -16.36 3.33
CA GLY A 121 9.69 -17.19 3.88
C GLY A 121 8.47 -16.38 4.30
N VAL A 122 8.21 -15.25 3.64
CA VAL A 122 7.07 -14.37 3.93
C VAL A 122 5.74 -15.08 3.67
N LYS A 123 4.85 -15.03 4.67
CA LYS A 123 3.49 -15.55 4.56
C LYS A 123 2.44 -14.51 4.88
N ARG A 124 2.74 -13.56 5.77
CA ARG A 124 1.83 -12.52 6.23
C ARG A 124 2.38 -11.14 5.92
N ILE A 125 1.56 -10.36 5.24
CA ILE A 125 1.91 -9.00 4.82
C ILE A 125 0.89 -8.03 5.40
N VAL A 126 1.38 -6.92 5.96
CA VAL A 126 0.56 -5.76 6.34
C VAL A 126 0.89 -4.62 5.38
N ALA A 127 -0.11 -4.02 4.76
CA ALA A 127 0.06 -2.87 3.86
C ALA A 127 -0.85 -1.71 4.29
N SER A 128 -0.34 -0.49 4.21
CA SER A 128 -1.15 0.72 4.48
C SER A 128 -1.78 1.30 3.21
N CYS A 129 -1.23 1.01 2.05
CA CYS A 129 -1.77 1.47 0.77
C CYS A 129 -2.86 0.50 0.29
N PRO A 130 -4.12 0.96 0.07
CA PRO A 130 -5.21 0.11 -0.43
C PRO A 130 -4.92 -0.54 -1.79
N HIS A 131 -4.16 0.12 -2.64
CA HIS A 131 -3.74 -0.42 -3.93
C HIS A 131 -2.74 -1.57 -3.75
N CYS A 132 -1.70 -1.39 -2.92
CA CYS A 132 -0.76 -2.46 -2.60
C CYS A 132 -1.46 -3.63 -1.91
N PHE A 133 -2.35 -3.36 -0.96
CA PHE A 133 -3.17 -4.38 -0.29
C PHE A 133 -3.93 -5.25 -1.29
N HIS A 134 -4.65 -4.61 -2.23
CA HIS A 134 -5.41 -5.34 -3.25
C HIS A 134 -4.50 -6.12 -4.19
N THR A 135 -3.44 -5.47 -4.71
CA THR A 135 -2.54 -6.08 -5.68
C THR A 135 -1.84 -7.30 -5.11
N LEU A 136 -1.25 -7.17 -3.91
CA LEU A 136 -0.57 -8.26 -3.22
C LEU A 136 -1.53 -9.39 -2.83
N GLY A 137 -2.72 -9.04 -2.33
CA GLY A 137 -3.67 -10.02 -1.77
C GLY A 137 -4.58 -10.67 -2.81
N LYS A 138 -4.68 -10.14 -4.03
CA LYS A 138 -5.59 -10.66 -5.06
C LYS A 138 -4.91 -10.94 -6.40
N GLU A 139 -4.05 -10.04 -6.85
CA GLU A 139 -3.49 -10.14 -8.20
C GLU A 139 -2.17 -10.92 -8.23
N TYR A 140 -1.47 -11.05 -7.08
CA TYR A 140 -0.27 -11.88 -6.98
C TYR A 140 -0.57 -13.39 -6.94
N ALA A 141 -1.82 -13.80 -6.79
CA ALA A 141 -2.22 -15.21 -6.88
C ALA A 141 -1.73 -15.86 -8.18
N ASP A 142 -1.84 -15.14 -9.30
CA ASP A 142 -1.39 -15.61 -10.62
C ASP A 142 0.16 -15.80 -10.72
N TYR A 143 0.91 -15.31 -9.72
CA TYR A 143 2.37 -15.33 -9.65
C TYR A 143 2.91 -16.15 -8.47
N GLY A 144 2.09 -17.03 -7.91
CA GLY A 144 2.46 -17.90 -6.77
C GLY A 144 2.21 -17.26 -5.40
N GLY A 145 1.42 -16.21 -5.34
CA GLY A 145 1.02 -15.53 -4.10
C GLY A 145 -0.25 -16.07 -3.45
N ASP A 146 -0.76 -17.24 -3.87
CA ASP A 146 -2.02 -17.82 -3.35
C ASP A 146 -1.98 -18.10 -1.85
N GLU A 147 -0.79 -18.33 -1.29
CA GLU A 147 -0.60 -18.62 0.14
C GLU A 147 -0.32 -17.35 0.97
N LEU A 148 -0.26 -16.18 0.34
CA LEU A 148 -0.03 -14.93 1.06
C LEU A 148 -1.29 -14.48 1.79
N GLU A 149 -1.18 -14.28 3.09
CA GLU A 149 -2.17 -13.61 3.90
C GLU A 149 -1.85 -12.11 3.92
N VAL A 150 -2.63 -11.30 3.21
CA VAL A 150 -2.40 -9.86 3.12
C VAL A 150 -3.49 -9.12 3.87
N PHE A 151 -3.10 -8.23 4.77
CA PHE A 151 -3.96 -7.43 5.62
C PHE A 151 -3.77 -5.96 5.36
N HIS A 152 -4.84 -5.20 5.32
CA HIS A 152 -4.72 -3.76 5.45
C HIS A 152 -4.39 -3.40 6.91
N HIS A 153 -3.57 -2.37 7.12
CA HIS A 153 -3.16 -2.01 8.49
C HIS A 153 -4.34 -1.75 9.44
N SER A 154 -5.46 -1.20 8.91
CA SER A 154 -6.66 -0.99 9.72
C SER A 154 -7.28 -2.28 10.26
N GLU A 155 -7.24 -3.37 9.49
CA GLU A 155 -7.77 -4.67 9.94
C GLU A 155 -6.95 -5.21 11.12
N ILE A 156 -5.61 -5.19 10.99
CA ILE A 156 -4.72 -5.67 12.06
C ILE A 156 -4.85 -4.79 13.31
N LEU A 157 -4.86 -3.46 13.15
CA LEU A 157 -4.97 -2.55 14.29
C LEU A 157 -6.33 -2.67 14.99
N ALA A 158 -7.43 -2.77 14.25
CA ALA A 158 -8.76 -2.99 14.84
C ALA A 158 -8.81 -4.31 15.63
N LYS A 159 -8.28 -5.39 15.07
CA LYS A 159 -8.18 -6.67 15.75
C LYS A 159 -7.35 -6.58 17.04
N LEU A 160 -6.22 -5.87 17.01
CA LEU A 160 -5.37 -5.69 18.20
C LEU A 160 -6.04 -4.85 19.28
N GLN A 161 -6.89 -3.88 18.92
CA GLN A 161 -7.75 -3.16 19.87
C GLN A 161 -8.79 -4.08 20.50
N GLU A 162 -9.51 -4.88 19.70
CA GLU A 162 -10.47 -5.86 20.18
C GLU A 162 -9.86 -6.89 21.13
N GLU A 163 -8.61 -7.28 20.88
CA GLU A 163 -7.83 -8.18 21.76
C GLU A 163 -7.29 -7.48 23.01
N GLY A 164 -7.49 -6.17 23.16
CA GLY A 164 -6.98 -5.37 24.28
C GLY A 164 -5.46 -5.18 24.28
N LYS A 165 -4.81 -5.40 23.14
CA LYS A 165 -3.36 -5.20 22.96
C LYS A 165 -3.01 -3.76 22.60
N LEU A 166 -3.97 -3.01 22.08
CA LEU A 166 -3.88 -1.57 21.84
C LEU A 166 -5.00 -0.86 22.59
N PRO A 167 -4.77 0.38 23.06
CA PRO A 167 -5.81 1.15 23.73
C PRO A 167 -6.92 1.55 22.74
N ASP A 168 -8.12 1.73 23.27
CA ASP A 168 -9.18 2.38 22.52
C ASP A 168 -8.81 3.84 22.26
N VAL A 169 -9.10 4.29 21.03
CA VAL A 169 -8.87 5.69 20.63
C VAL A 169 -10.16 6.47 20.87
N SER A 170 -10.02 7.64 21.49
CA SER A 170 -11.09 8.64 21.57
C SER A 170 -10.53 10.00 21.17
N THR A 171 -11.30 10.78 20.44
CA THR A 171 -10.95 12.16 20.08
C THR A 171 -12.12 13.08 20.40
N GLU A 172 -11.80 14.32 20.85
CA GLU A 172 -12.79 15.39 20.98
C GLU A 172 -12.96 16.18 19.68
N GLU A 173 -12.13 15.89 18.68
CA GLU A 173 -12.20 16.53 17.37
C GLU A 173 -13.31 15.88 16.53
N SER A 174 -14.00 16.69 15.74
CA SER A 174 -14.96 16.20 14.76
C SER A 174 -14.23 15.55 13.59
N VAL A 175 -14.49 14.28 13.37
CA VAL A 175 -13.78 13.45 12.37
C VAL A 175 -14.75 12.98 11.30
N THR A 176 -14.30 13.05 10.04
CA THR A 176 -14.91 12.36 8.90
C THR A 176 -13.88 11.50 8.23
N PHE A 177 -14.32 10.45 7.52
CA PHE A 177 -13.45 9.51 6.83
C PHE A 177 -13.84 9.40 5.35
N HIS A 178 -12.84 9.49 4.48
CA HIS A 178 -13.01 9.16 3.07
C HIS A 178 -12.64 7.69 2.84
N ASP A 179 -13.59 6.89 2.41
CA ASP A 179 -13.35 5.48 2.10
C ASP A 179 -12.61 5.34 0.76
N PRO A 180 -11.34 4.89 0.75
CA PRO A 180 -10.63 4.59 -0.49
C PRO A 180 -11.37 3.48 -1.27
N CYS A 181 -11.56 3.66 -2.57
CA CYS A 181 -12.36 2.73 -3.36
C CYS A 181 -11.83 1.29 -3.35
N TYR A 182 -10.51 1.10 -3.31
CA TYR A 182 -9.90 -0.23 -3.21
C TYR A 182 -10.08 -0.87 -1.84
N LEU A 183 -10.16 -0.07 -0.78
CA LEU A 183 -10.39 -0.59 0.57
C LEU A 183 -11.88 -0.86 0.81
N GLY A 184 -12.73 0.15 0.68
CA GLY A 184 -14.17 0.05 0.97
C GLY A 184 -14.92 -0.72 -0.11
N ARG A 185 -14.98 -0.19 -1.35
CA ARG A 185 -15.81 -0.74 -2.42
C ARG A 185 -15.35 -2.12 -2.91
N ILE A 186 -14.04 -2.32 -3.07
CA ILE A 186 -13.47 -3.56 -3.60
C ILE A 186 -13.12 -4.53 -2.48
N GLY A 187 -12.50 -4.04 -1.40
CA GLY A 187 -12.07 -4.85 -0.26
C GLY A 187 -13.18 -5.15 0.75
N GLY A 188 -14.23 -4.33 0.80
CA GLY A 188 -15.30 -4.45 1.80
C GLY A 188 -14.92 -3.99 3.21
N ILE A 189 -13.75 -3.36 3.37
CA ILE A 189 -13.20 -2.90 4.64
C ILE A 189 -13.66 -1.47 4.87
N VAL A 190 -14.68 -1.31 5.70
CA VAL A 190 -15.36 -0.02 5.98
C VAL A 190 -15.34 0.30 7.47
N ASP A 191 -15.57 -0.70 8.32
CA ASP A 191 -15.75 -0.52 9.75
C ASP A 191 -14.41 -0.42 10.49
N GLU A 192 -13.41 -1.17 10.10
CA GLU A 192 -12.11 -1.22 10.74
C GLU A 192 -11.37 0.14 10.74
N PRO A 193 -11.33 0.90 9.63
CA PRO A 193 -10.77 2.25 9.66
C PRO A 193 -11.48 3.18 10.64
N ARG A 194 -12.80 3.03 10.77
CA ARG A 194 -13.61 3.83 11.70
C ARG A 194 -13.33 3.46 13.16
N ALA A 195 -13.18 2.16 13.43
CA ALA A 195 -12.85 1.67 14.76
C ALA A 195 -11.52 2.24 15.27
N ILE A 196 -10.47 2.16 14.46
CA ILE A 196 -9.12 2.60 14.87
C ILE A 196 -8.96 4.12 15.05
N ILE A 197 -9.86 4.93 14.50
CA ILE A 197 -9.86 6.38 14.71
C ILE A 197 -10.81 6.84 15.81
N GLY A 198 -11.44 5.91 16.53
CA GLY A 198 -12.38 6.22 17.61
C GLY A 198 -13.79 6.58 17.15
N GLY A 199 -14.14 6.22 15.91
CA GLY A 199 -15.42 6.52 15.29
C GLY A 199 -15.39 7.72 14.34
N VAL A 200 -16.48 7.91 13.63
CA VAL A 200 -16.71 9.03 12.70
C VAL A 200 -17.97 9.75 13.15
N ASP A 201 -17.82 11.01 13.53
CA ASP A 201 -18.96 11.84 14.00
C ASP A 201 -19.87 12.27 12.86
N LYS A 202 -19.27 12.45 11.67
CA LYS A 202 -19.95 13.06 10.54
C LYS A 202 -19.51 12.38 9.25
N GLU A 203 -20.36 11.51 8.76
CA GLU A 203 -20.13 10.88 7.46
C GLU A 203 -20.36 11.89 6.32
N VAL A 204 -19.54 11.74 5.26
CA VAL A 204 -19.83 12.40 4.00
C VAL A 204 -21.04 11.77 3.34
N GLU A 205 -21.76 12.50 2.47
CA GLU A 205 -22.98 12.02 1.84
C GLU A 205 -22.79 10.66 1.14
N ARG A 206 -21.64 10.49 0.46
CA ARG A 206 -21.26 9.25 -0.20
C ARG A 206 -20.05 8.63 0.50
N HIS A 207 -20.26 7.59 1.25
CA HIS A 207 -19.27 6.89 2.07
C HIS A 207 -19.38 5.36 1.93
N GLY A 208 -18.49 4.64 2.55
CA GLY A 208 -18.42 3.18 2.49
C GLY A 208 -18.30 2.70 1.04
N ASN A 209 -19.17 1.76 0.66
CA ASN A 209 -19.18 1.19 -0.70
C ASN A 209 -19.60 2.18 -1.80
N ASP A 210 -20.28 3.25 -1.43
CA ASP A 210 -20.75 4.29 -2.35
C ASP A 210 -19.82 5.51 -2.43
N SER A 211 -18.66 5.46 -1.77
CA SER A 211 -17.70 6.55 -1.75
C SER A 211 -17.28 7.02 -3.13
N PHE A 212 -16.98 8.31 -3.28
CA PHE A 212 -16.36 8.81 -4.50
C PHE A 212 -14.92 8.28 -4.65
N CYS A 213 -14.48 8.11 -5.89
CA CYS A 213 -13.07 7.90 -6.19
C CYS A 213 -12.28 9.16 -5.86
N CYS A 214 -11.09 9.01 -5.25
CA CYS A 214 -10.18 10.15 -4.98
C CYS A 214 -9.56 10.75 -6.25
N GLY A 215 -9.71 10.08 -7.41
CA GLY A 215 -9.15 10.51 -8.69
C GLY A 215 -7.69 10.10 -8.94
N ALA A 216 -6.95 9.67 -7.92
CA ALA A 216 -5.53 9.36 -8.07
C ALA A 216 -5.24 7.95 -8.62
N GLY A 217 -6.17 7.01 -8.44
CA GLY A 217 -6.01 5.63 -8.91
C GLY A 217 -5.98 5.49 -10.41
N GLY A 218 -5.77 4.25 -10.90
CA GLY A 218 -5.77 3.95 -12.33
C GLY A 218 -4.64 4.61 -13.12
N ALA A 219 -3.52 4.88 -12.46
CA ALA A 219 -2.38 5.64 -12.97
C ALA A 219 -2.66 7.15 -13.21
N GLN A 220 -3.86 7.66 -12.83
CA GLN A 220 -4.22 9.06 -13.05
C GLN A 220 -3.28 10.05 -12.36
N MET A 221 -2.76 9.72 -11.18
CA MET A 221 -1.84 10.59 -10.45
C MET A 221 -0.51 10.86 -11.17
N TRP A 222 -0.22 10.11 -12.23
CA TRP A 222 0.99 10.25 -13.05
C TRP A 222 0.74 11.05 -14.33
N MET A 223 -0.48 11.51 -14.54
CA MET A 223 -0.88 12.32 -15.69
C MET A 223 -1.10 13.76 -15.26
N GLU A 224 -0.85 14.69 -16.17
CA GLU A 224 -1.18 16.10 -15.95
C GLU A 224 -2.70 16.29 -16.06
N GLU A 225 -3.27 17.04 -15.11
CA GLU A 225 -4.66 17.45 -15.23
C GLU A 225 -4.77 18.61 -16.21
N ASP A 226 -5.61 18.45 -17.22
CA ASP A 226 -6.00 19.58 -18.08
C ASP A 226 -6.73 20.61 -17.23
N ALA A 227 -6.13 21.80 -17.04
CA ALA A 227 -6.72 22.88 -16.26
C ALA A 227 -8.07 23.38 -16.83
N ASP A 228 -8.44 22.98 -18.04
CA ASP A 228 -9.66 23.37 -18.75
C ASP A 228 -10.76 22.28 -18.74
N LYS A 229 -10.59 21.17 -18.02
CA LYS A 229 -11.58 20.13 -17.76
C LYS A 229 -12.00 20.08 -16.32
#